data_133a9edabd209eb4bbd5e44a210f5a4b
#
_entry.id   133a9edabd209eb4bbd5e44a210f5a4b
#
_cell.length_a   1.000
_cell.length_b   1.000
_cell.length_c   1.000
_cell.angle_alpha   90.00
_cell.angle_beta   90.00
_cell.angle_gamma   90.00
#
_symmetry.space_group_name_H-M   'P 1'
#
loop_
_entity.id
_entity.type
_entity.pdbx_description
1 polymer ?
#
loop_
_entity_poly.entity_id
_entity_poly.type
_entity_poly.pdbx_seq_one_letter_code
_entity_poly.pdbx_strand_id
1 'polypeptide(L)'
;MVMRDTFDELLVNKAQEFGAELLQNSEVKSIENGILKFANSDEEIEAKFIIIADGALSPVSKLAGFKDDRLLIPAIEYEIEVPEEDFERLSKSVRFDIDAAPFGYGWCFPKNNHLSVGVGVLKTKAKVKLKDYCESYMKDLGINTIISESAHGFVIPVTPRAELVKGNCFVIGDAAGFADPIVAEGISNALLSGKTIAEALAEGNLER
;
A
#
# COMPACT_ATOMS: atom_id res chain seq x y z
N MET A 1 -12.72 -9.22 4.80
CA MET A 1 -11.31 -8.77 4.55
C MET A 1 -10.78 -9.50 3.34
N VAL A 2 -10.01 -8.83 2.47
CA VAL A 2 -9.40 -9.50 1.30
C VAL A 2 -7.99 -9.97 1.63
N MET A 3 -7.58 -11.07 1.00
CA MET A 3 -6.18 -11.49 0.96
C MET A 3 -5.53 -10.80 -0.24
N ARG A 4 -4.48 -10.01 0.00
CA ARG A 4 -3.90 -9.12 -1.02
C ARG A 4 -3.22 -9.88 -2.15
N ASP A 5 -2.53 -10.96 -1.84
CA ASP A 5 -1.93 -11.85 -2.82
C ASP A 5 -2.95 -12.34 -3.86
N THR A 6 -4.05 -12.96 -3.38
CA THR A 6 -5.11 -13.48 -4.25
C THR A 6 -5.88 -12.37 -4.96
N PHE A 7 -6.16 -11.26 -4.27
CA PHE A 7 -6.93 -10.16 -4.85
C PHE A 7 -6.13 -9.40 -5.92
N ASP A 8 -4.87 -9.11 -5.64
CA ASP A 8 -3.99 -8.40 -6.58
C ASP A 8 -3.71 -9.26 -7.82
N GLU A 9 -3.47 -10.58 -7.65
CA GLU A 9 -3.33 -11.53 -8.76
C GLU A 9 -4.59 -11.59 -9.62
N LEU A 10 -5.78 -11.62 -9.01
CA LEU A 10 -7.05 -11.59 -9.76
C LEU A 10 -7.14 -10.35 -10.66
N LEU A 11 -6.76 -9.16 -10.15
CA LEU A 11 -6.81 -7.93 -10.94
C LEU A 11 -5.82 -7.95 -12.09
N VAL A 12 -4.61 -8.45 -11.87
CA VAL A 12 -3.59 -8.60 -12.93
C VAL A 12 -4.06 -9.57 -14.00
N ASN A 13 -4.59 -10.74 -13.62
CA ASN A 13 -5.13 -11.72 -14.56
C ASN A 13 -6.27 -11.13 -15.40
N LYS A 14 -7.15 -10.35 -14.76
CA LYS A 14 -8.21 -9.63 -15.48
C LYS A 14 -7.66 -8.60 -16.46
N ALA A 15 -6.65 -7.84 -16.10
CA ALA A 15 -6.02 -6.90 -17.01
C ALA A 15 -5.43 -7.63 -18.25
N GLN A 16 -4.78 -8.78 -18.05
CA GLN A 16 -4.24 -9.59 -19.14
C GLN A 16 -5.34 -10.16 -20.05
N GLU A 17 -6.49 -10.60 -19.50
CA GLU A 17 -7.66 -11.02 -20.29
C GLU A 17 -8.15 -9.90 -21.23
N PHE A 18 -7.97 -8.63 -20.82
CA PHE A 18 -8.31 -7.45 -21.64
C PHE A 18 -7.14 -6.95 -22.51
N GLY A 19 -6.05 -7.70 -22.60
CA GLY A 19 -4.94 -7.42 -23.52
C GLY A 19 -3.78 -6.64 -22.91
N ALA A 20 -3.73 -6.47 -21.59
CA ALA A 20 -2.54 -5.93 -20.95
C ALA A 20 -1.40 -6.94 -20.99
N GLU A 21 -0.19 -6.47 -21.27
CA GLU A 21 1.02 -7.28 -21.20
C GLU A 21 1.67 -7.13 -19.83
N LEU A 22 1.99 -8.25 -19.17
CA LEU A 22 2.68 -8.31 -17.89
C LEU A 22 4.16 -8.60 -18.09
N LEU A 23 5.02 -7.64 -17.76
CA LEU A 23 6.47 -7.81 -17.74
C LEU A 23 6.94 -7.97 -16.29
N GLN A 24 7.22 -9.20 -15.87
CA GLN A 24 7.77 -9.50 -14.57
C GLN A 24 9.29 -9.32 -14.54
N ASN A 25 9.85 -9.04 -13.35
CA ASN A 25 11.29 -8.82 -13.15
C ASN A 25 11.87 -7.67 -14.01
N SER A 26 11.03 -6.71 -14.36
CA SER A 26 11.34 -5.58 -15.24
C SER A 26 11.39 -4.27 -14.44
N GLU A 27 12.40 -4.15 -13.56
CA GLU A 27 12.61 -2.95 -12.75
C GLU A 27 12.98 -1.75 -13.62
N VAL A 28 12.20 -0.67 -13.51
CA VAL A 28 12.46 0.58 -14.23
C VAL A 28 13.67 1.28 -13.62
N LYS A 29 14.70 1.53 -14.43
CA LYS A 29 15.95 2.20 -14.06
C LYS A 29 15.95 3.68 -14.36
N SER A 30 15.35 4.10 -15.47
CA SER A 30 15.22 5.49 -15.84
C SER A 30 13.98 5.74 -16.69
N ILE A 31 13.52 7.01 -16.67
CA ILE A 31 12.47 7.53 -17.53
C ILE A 31 13.01 8.83 -18.17
N GLU A 32 13.17 8.83 -19.50
CA GLU A 32 13.68 9.96 -20.24
C GLU A 32 12.84 10.19 -21.50
N ASN A 33 12.20 11.34 -21.61
CA ASN A 33 11.39 11.71 -22.78
C ASN A 33 10.31 10.68 -23.18
N GLY A 34 9.70 10.00 -22.20
CA GLY A 34 8.69 8.96 -22.43
C GLY A 34 9.26 7.58 -22.70
N ILE A 35 10.59 7.42 -22.67
CA ILE A 35 11.28 6.15 -22.84
C ILE A 35 11.62 5.57 -21.45
N LEU A 36 11.19 4.35 -21.21
CA LEU A 36 11.53 3.58 -20.01
C LEU A 36 12.70 2.64 -20.33
N LYS A 37 13.71 2.62 -19.43
CA LYS A 37 14.82 1.67 -19.47
C LYS A 37 14.77 0.79 -18.23
N PHE A 38 15.14 -0.47 -18.37
CA PHE A 38 15.08 -1.47 -17.33
C PHE A 38 16.47 -1.83 -16.78
N ALA A 39 16.51 -2.27 -15.51
CA ALA A 39 17.79 -2.58 -14.85
C ALA A 39 18.47 -3.83 -15.42
N ASN A 40 17.70 -4.83 -15.86
CA ASN A 40 18.18 -6.14 -16.26
C ASN A 40 17.94 -6.46 -17.74
N SER A 41 17.70 -5.45 -18.57
CA SER A 41 17.45 -5.60 -20.01
C SER A 41 17.96 -4.38 -20.75
N ASP A 42 18.45 -4.60 -21.99
CA ASP A 42 18.76 -3.52 -22.94
C ASP A 42 17.53 -3.04 -23.70
N GLU A 43 16.36 -3.65 -23.44
CA GLU A 43 15.10 -3.25 -24.05
C GLU A 43 14.67 -1.88 -23.54
N GLU A 44 14.09 -1.09 -24.44
CA GLU A 44 13.52 0.21 -24.16
C GLU A 44 12.04 0.20 -24.57
N ILE A 45 11.19 0.81 -23.75
CA ILE A 45 9.77 0.99 -24.06
C ILE A 45 9.47 2.47 -24.19
N GLU A 46 9.01 2.88 -25.37
CA GLU A 46 8.46 4.23 -25.56
C GLU A 46 6.96 4.21 -25.23
N ALA A 47 6.56 5.05 -24.28
CA ALA A 47 5.17 5.12 -23.82
C ALA A 47 4.59 6.52 -24.03
N LYS A 48 3.38 6.59 -24.61
CA LYS A 48 2.63 7.84 -24.72
C LYS A 48 2.26 8.39 -23.35
N PHE A 49 1.90 7.52 -22.42
CA PHE A 49 1.56 7.84 -21.02
C PHE A 49 2.20 6.82 -20.10
N ILE A 50 2.66 7.26 -18.95
CA ILE A 50 3.27 6.42 -17.92
C ILE A 50 2.48 6.59 -16.63
N ILE A 51 1.83 5.52 -16.18
CA ILE A 51 1.07 5.50 -14.93
C ILE A 51 1.93 4.84 -13.86
N ILE A 52 2.29 5.58 -12.83
CA ILE A 52 3.17 5.15 -11.74
C ILE A 52 2.30 4.71 -10.57
N ALA A 53 2.26 3.41 -10.31
CA ALA A 53 1.48 2.76 -9.27
C ALA A 53 2.35 1.82 -8.41
N ASP A 54 3.61 2.20 -8.18
CA ASP A 54 4.66 1.40 -7.58
C ASP A 54 4.67 1.46 -6.04
N GLY A 55 3.54 1.85 -5.45
CA GLY A 55 3.27 1.79 -4.01
C GLY A 55 3.89 2.93 -3.20
N ALA A 56 3.92 2.75 -1.88
CA ALA A 56 4.23 3.80 -0.93
C ALA A 56 5.64 4.40 -1.08
N LEU A 57 6.65 3.59 -1.36
CA LEU A 57 8.03 4.07 -1.53
C LEU A 57 8.26 4.74 -2.87
N SER A 58 7.53 4.32 -3.89
CA SER A 58 7.47 4.90 -5.23
C SER A 58 8.83 5.35 -5.81
N PRO A 59 9.77 4.43 -6.01
CA PRO A 59 11.08 4.78 -6.60
C PRO A 59 10.93 5.34 -8.02
N VAL A 60 9.96 4.84 -8.80
CA VAL A 60 9.72 5.29 -10.17
C VAL A 60 9.23 6.74 -10.21
N SER A 61 8.44 7.19 -9.22
CA SER A 61 8.05 8.60 -9.14
C SER A 61 9.25 9.53 -8.97
N LYS A 62 10.28 9.10 -8.23
CA LYS A 62 11.53 9.87 -8.08
C LYS A 62 12.30 9.93 -9.39
N LEU A 63 12.35 8.82 -10.15
CA LEU A 63 12.96 8.79 -11.49
C LEU A 63 12.24 9.73 -12.46
N ALA A 64 10.91 9.84 -12.38
CA ALA A 64 10.10 10.78 -13.14
C ALA A 64 10.20 12.23 -12.63
N GLY A 65 10.96 12.47 -11.54
CA GLY A 65 11.26 13.81 -11.00
C GLY A 65 10.16 14.37 -10.10
N PHE A 66 9.23 13.56 -9.60
CA PHE A 66 8.27 13.98 -8.58
C PHE A 66 8.97 14.20 -7.24
N LYS A 67 8.56 15.24 -6.52
CA LYS A 67 8.98 15.46 -5.12
C LYS A 67 8.19 14.57 -4.18
N ASP A 68 8.82 14.07 -3.14
CA ASP A 68 8.12 13.34 -2.10
C ASP A 68 7.81 14.27 -0.92
N ASP A 69 6.60 14.81 -0.93
CA ASP A 69 6.04 15.73 0.06
C ASP A 69 4.90 15.10 0.88
N ARG A 70 4.72 13.78 0.74
CA ARG A 70 3.69 13.02 1.45
C ARG A 70 4.03 12.84 2.92
N LEU A 71 2.99 12.84 3.76
CA LEU A 71 3.10 12.34 5.13
C LEU A 71 3.06 10.81 5.11
N LEU A 72 4.12 10.19 5.59
CA LEU A 72 4.25 8.74 5.69
C LEU A 72 4.07 8.29 7.13
N ILE A 73 3.14 7.36 7.36
CA ILE A 73 2.91 6.71 8.65
C ILE A 73 3.67 5.39 8.67
N PRO A 74 4.70 5.22 9.53
CA PRO A 74 5.30 3.92 9.74
C PRO A 74 4.33 3.00 10.48
N ALA A 75 4.25 1.76 10.04
CA ALA A 75 3.39 0.73 10.58
C ALA A 75 4.12 -0.61 10.65
N ILE A 76 3.71 -1.45 11.59
CA ILE A 76 4.09 -2.86 11.67
C ILE A 76 2.84 -3.70 11.77
N GLU A 77 2.85 -4.82 11.08
CA GLU A 77 1.78 -5.81 11.06
C GLU A 77 2.34 -7.20 11.34
N TYR A 78 1.62 -7.97 12.10
CA TYR A 78 1.83 -9.39 12.30
C TYR A 78 0.61 -10.14 11.79
N GLU A 79 0.83 -11.07 10.88
CA GLU A 79 -0.15 -12.11 10.57
C GLU A 79 0.11 -13.28 11.50
N ILE A 80 -0.85 -13.56 12.40
CA ILE A 80 -0.67 -14.53 13.48
C ILE A 80 -1.77 -15.59 13.47
N GLU A 81 -1.37 -16.85 13.61
CA GLU A 81 -2.27 -17.93 13.99
C GLU A 81 -2.30 -18.02 15.51
N VAL A 82 -3.50 -18.09 16.06
CA VAL A 82 -3.75 -18.16 17.49
C VAL A 82 -4.61 -19.40 17.80
N PRO A 83 -4.69 -19.85 19.08
CA PRO A 83 -5.64 -20.89 19.47
C PRO A 83 -7.07 -20.56 19.05
N GLU A 84 -7.87 -21.60 18.76
CA GLU A 84 -9.22 -21.45 18.24
C GLU A 84 -10.11 -20.56 19.11
N GLU A 85 -9.99 -20.67 20.42
CA GLU A 85 -10.73 -19.84 21.38
C GLU A 85 -10.44 -18.34 21.19
N ASP A 86 -9.16 -17.98 20.99
CA ASP A 86 -8.76 -16.59 20.74
C ASP A 86 -9.22 -16.13 19.36
N PHE A 87 -9.11 -16.99 18.34
CA PHE A 87 -9.59 -16.69 17.00
C PHE A 87 -11.10 -16.48 16.99
N GLU A 88 -11.90 -17.37 17.58
CA GLU A 88 -13.35 -17.22 17.67
C GLU A 88 -13.78 -15.94 18.41
N ARG A 89 -13.04 -15.55 19.44
CA ARG A 89 -13.28 -14.32 20.21
C ARG A 89 -13.00 -13.06 19.41
N LEU A 90 -11.88 -13.04 18.67
CA LEU A 90 -11.37 -11.86 17.97
C LEU A 90 -11.87 -11.75 16.52
N SER A 91 -12.35 -12.84 15.92
CA SER A 91 -12.80 -12.84 14.51
C SER A 91 -14.22 -12.29 14.29
N LYS A 92 -14.95 -11.96 15.36
CA LYS A 92 -16.35 -11.50 15.26
C LYS A 92 -16.49 -10.10 14.66
N SER A 93 -15.43 -9.29 14.68
CA SER A 93 -15.43 -7.92 14.15
C SER A 93 -14.03 -7.45 13.82
N VAL A 94 -13.93 -6.49 12.93
CA VAL A 94 -12.71 -5.70 12.76
C VAL A 94 -12.56 -4.73 13.94
N ARG A 95 -11.34 -4.51 14.40
CA ARG A 95 -11.05 -3.60 15.52
C ARG A 95 -10.05 -2.54 15.09
N PHE A 96 -10.33 -1.32 15.56
CA PHE A 96 -9.42 -0.18 15.59
C PHE A 96 -9.37 0.34 17.02
N ASP A 97 -8.24 0.21 17.67
CA ASP A 97 -8.07 0.65 19.05
C ASP A 97 -7.17 1.89 19.07
N ILE A 98 -7.78 3.05 19.36
CA ILE A 98 -7.07 4.32 19.48
C ILE A 98 -6.17 4.25 20.72
N ASP A 99 -5.00 4.89 20.66
CA ASP A 99 -3.99 4.89 21.74
C ASP A 99 -3.25 3.54 21.96
N ALA A 100 -3.46 2.53 21.13
CA ALA A 100 -2.60 1.33 21.12
C ALA A 100 -1.14 1.68 20.82
N ALA A 101 -0.90 2.82 20.17
CA ALA A 101 0.41 3.41 19.99
C ALA A 101 0.32 4.95 20.08
N PRO A 102 1.40 5.66 20.48
CA PRO A 102 1.39 7.11 20.62
C PRO A 102 1.04 7.83 19.32
N PHE A 103 0.03 8.68 19.34
CA PHE A 103 -0.46 9.40 18.14
C PHE A 103 -0.80 8.46 16.98
N GLY A 104 -1.35 7.30 17.30
CA GLY A 104 -1.67 6.27 16.32
C GLY A 104 -2.81 5.39 16.78
N TYR A 105 -2.90 4.22 16.18
CA TYR A 105 -3.87 3.21 16.57
C TYR A 105 -3.32 1.81 16.32
N GLY A 106 -3.94 0.83 16.97
CA GLY A 106 -3.78 -0.59 16.66
C GLY A 106 -4.97 -1.12 15.88
N TRP A 107 -4.75 -2.17 15.16
CA TRP A 107 -5.82 -2.91 14.50
C TRP A 107 -5.71 -4.40 14.75
N CYS A 108 -6.88 -5.06 14.79
CA CYS A 108 -6.98 -6.51 14.78
C CYS A 108 -8.04 -6.88 13.73
N PHE A 109 -7.60 -7.45 12.62
CA PHE A 109 -8.45 -7.80 11.49
C PHE A 109 -8.49 -9.30 11.29
N PRO A 110 -9.67 -9.92 11.38
CA PRO A 110 -9.80 -11.34 11.09
C PRO A 110 -9.60 -11.61 9.60
N LYS A 111 -8.80 -12.61 9.32
CA LYS A 111 -8.64 -13.25 8.02
C LYS A 111 -9.36 -14.60 8.03
N ASN A 112 -9.12 -15.43 7.02
CA ASN A 112 -9.81 -16.71 6.90
C ASN A 112 -9.53 -17.67 8.08
N ASN A 113 -8.27 -17.76 8.49
CA ASN A 113 -7.80 -18.69 9.54
C ASN A 113 -6.76 -18.07 10.49
N HIS A 114 -6.53 -16.77 10.41
CA HIS A 114 -5.54 -16.04 11.20
C HIS A 114 -6.00 -14.60 11.46
N LEU A 115 -5.24 -13.86 12.26
CA LEU A 115 -5.47 -12.46 12.57
C LEU A 115 -4.33 -11.63 11.97
N SER A 116 -4.68 -10.51 11.34
CA SER A 116 -3.75 -9.43 11.05
C SER A 116 -3.81 -8.44 12.21
N VAL A 117 -2.73 -8.35 12.99
CA VAL A 117 -2.64 -7.46 14.15
C VAL A 117 -1.48 -6.50 13.94
N GLY A 118 -1.73 -5.22 14.08
CA GLY A 118 -0.68 -4.24 13.86
C GLY A 118 -0.90 -2.93 14.56
N VAL A 119 0.10 -2.05 14.46
CA VAL A 119 0.05 -0.66 14.95
C VAL A 119 0.67 0.27 13.92
N GLY A 120 0.06 1.45 13.78
CA GLY A 120 0.61 2.57 12.99
C GLY A 120 0.71 3.81 13.84
N VAL A 121 1.73 4.66 13.59
CA VAL A 121 1.93 5.89 14.35
C VAL A 121 2.20 7.05 13.41
N LEU A 122 1.62 8.21 13.68
CA LEU A 122 2.04 9.45 13.07
C LEU A 122 3.50 9.71 13.47
N LYS A 123 4.33 10.06 12.51
CA LYS A 123 5.75 10.32 12.73
C LYS A 123 5.92 11.41 13.79
N THR A 124 6.30 11.02 15.00
CA THR A 124 6.65 11.94 16.08
C THR A 124 8.16 12.19 16.08
N LYS A 125 8.61 13.24 16.77
CA LYS A 125 10.05 13.49 16.99
C LYS A 125 10.73 12.43 17.85
N ALA A 126 9.96 11.59 18.55
CA ALA A 126 10.46 10.49 19.35
C ALA A 126 10.70 9.25 18.49
N LYS A 127 11.78 8.52 18.79
CA LYS A 127 11.99 7.18 18.22
C LYS A 127 10.94 6.23 18.82
N VAL A 128 9.93 5.90 18.03
CA VAL A 128 8.89 4.96 18.43
C VAL A 128 9.34 3.55 18.03
N LYS A 129 9.33 2.64 18.97
CA LYS A 129 9.57 1.21 18.71
C LYS A 129 8.24 0.52 18.45
N LEU A 130 7.83 0.51 17.19
CA LEU A 130 6.55 -0.07 16.77
C LEU A 130 6.37 -1.51 17.26
N LYS A 131 7.43 -2.30 17.24
CA LYS A 131 7.41 -3.68 17.71
C LYS A 131 6.94 -3.77 19.16
N ASP A 132 7.52 -2.97 20.07
CA ASP A 132 7.18 -2.98 21.50
C ASP A 132 5.70 -2.62 21.72
N TYR A 133 5.18 -1.65 20.93
CA TYR A 133 3.76 -1.27 20.98
C TYR A 133 2.84 -2.35 20.42
N CYS A 134 3.21 -3.00 19.34
CA CYS A 134 2.42 -4.08 18.78
C CYS A 134 2.36 -5.30 19.71
N GLU A 135 3.48 -5.65 20.33
CA GLU A 135 3.54 -6.71 21.34
C GLU A 135 2.70 -6.37 22.58
N SER A 136 2.70 -5.11 23.02
CA SER A 136 1.83 -4.64 24.10
C SER A 136 0.35 -4.75 23.71
N TYR A 137 0.02 -4.31 22.51
CA TYR A 137 -1.34 -4.36 21.98
C TYR A 137 -1.85 -5.80 21.85
N MET A 138 -1.03 -6.75 21.40
CA MET A 138 -1.42 -8.17 21.40
C MET A 138 -1.74 -8.68 22.79
N LYS A 139 -1.00 -8.26 23.82
CA LYS A 139 -1.31 -8.58 25.23
C LYS A 139 -2.64 -7.96 25.68
N ASP A 140 -2.90 -6.71 25.31
CA ASP A 140 -4.16 -6.02 25.63
C ASP A 140 -5.37 -6.69 24.96
N LEU A 141 -5.16 -7.30 23.79
CA LEU A 141 -6.14 -8.17 23.12
C LEU A 141 -6.32 -9.52 23.81
N GLY A 142 -5.52 -9.85 24.84
CA GLY A 142 -5.54 -11.14 25.53
C GLY A 142 -4.88 -12.28 24.74
N ILE A 143 -4.09 -11.97 23.73
CA ILE A 143 -3.35 -12.97 22.94
C ILE A 143 -2.10 -13.36 23.73
N ASN A 144 -2.13 -14.55 24.35
CA ASN A 144 -1.04 -15.06 25.16
C ASN A 144 -0.24 -16.18 24.47
N THR A 145 -0.82 -16.77 23.43
CA THR A 145 -0.21 -17.87 22.67
C THR A 145 -0.30 -17.56 21.19
N ILE A 146 0.81 -17.62 20.50
CA ILE A 146 0.92 -17.50 19.05
C ILE A 146 1.45 -18.84 18.53
N ILE A 147 0.73 -19.45 17.59
CA ILE A 147 1.08 -20.73 16.97
C ILE A 147 2.09 -20.51 15.84
N SER A 148 1.81 -19.50 15.00
CA SER A 148 2.73 -19.05 13.94
C SER A 148 2.61 -17.56 13.76
N GLU A 149 3.69 -16.91 13.30
CA GLU A 149 3.70 -15.48 13.02
C GLU A 149 4.52 -15.14 11.78
N SER A 150 4.07 -14.11 11.07
CA SER A 150 4.83 -13.42 10.03
C SER A 150 4.72 -11.91 10.24
N ALA A 151 5.87 -11.21 10.28
CA ALA A 151 5.91 -9.78 10.58
C ALA A 151 6.31 -8.97 9.34
N HIS A 152 5.60 -7.87 9.11
CA HIS A 152 5.84 -6.97 7.99
C HIS A 152 5.88 -5.52 8.46
N GLY A 153 6.88 -4.77 7.99
CA GLY A 153 6.98 -3.33 8.21
C GLY A 153 6.55 -2.56 6.97
N PHE A 154 5.72 -1.54 7.15
CA PHE A 154 5.20 -0.71 6.07
C PHE A 154 5.38 0.78 6.35
N VAL A 155 5.27 1.57 5.29
CA VAL A 155 4.96 2.99 5.38
C VAL A 155 3.67 3.25 4.61
N ILE A 156 2.76 4.03 5.19
CA ILE A 156 1.45 4.32 4.61
C ILE A 156 1.40 5.81 4.28
N PRO A 157 1.28 6.21 3.02
CA PRO A 157 1.24 7.61 2.61
C PRO A 157 -0.19 8.17 2.72
N VAL A 158 -0.43 8.99 3.73
CA VAL A 158 -1.77 9.49 4.09
C VAL A 158 -2.05 10.94 3.67
N THR A 159 -1.17 11.54 2.90
CA THR A 159 -1.43 12.84 2.27
C THR A 159 -1.05 12.77 0.80
N PRO A 160 -1.89 13.31 -0.10
CA PRO A 160 -1.56 13.32 -1.51
C PRO A 160 -0.32 14.17 -1.81
N ARG A 161 0.39 13.83 -2.88
CA ARG A 161 1.44 14.69 -3.43
C ARG A 161 0.84 16.00 -3.92
N ALA A 162 1.60 17.08 -3.81
CA ALA A 162 1.20 18.36 -4.39
C ALA A 162 1.13 18.32 -5.91
N GLU A 163 1.96 17.49 -6.57
CA GLU A 163 1.98 17.31 -8.01
C GLU A 163 1.67 15.84 -8.34
N LEU A 164 0.60 15.61 -9.09
CA LEU A 164 0.14 14.26 -9.49
C LEU A 164 0.46 13.94 -10.96
N VAL A 165 0.78 14.96 -11.75
CA VAL A 165 1.06 14.85 -13.18
C VAL A 165 2.34 15.60 -13.49
N LYS A 166 3.25 14.96 -14.24
CA LYS A 166 4.47 15.59 -14.70
C LYS A 166 4.84 15.10 -16.11
N GLY A 167 4.70 16.00 -17.09
CA GLY A 167 4.83 15.61 -18.50
C GLY A 167 3.78 14.55 -18.86
N ASN A 168 4.25 13.38 -19.30
CA ASN A 168 3.38 12.24 -19.61
C ASN A 168 3.30 11.20 -18.47
N CYS A 169 3.81 11.52 -17.28
CA CYS A 169 3.80 10.65 -16.11
C CYS A 169 2.70 11.06 -15.14
N PHE A 170 1.98 10.07 -14.62
CA PHE A 170 0.87 10.22 -13.67
C PHE A 170 1.12 9.30 -12.47
N VAL A 171 0.97 9.80 -11.24
CA VAL A 171 1.05 8.99 -10.02
C VAL A 171 -0.35 8.68 -9.50
N ILE A 172 -0.59 7.44 -9.07
CA ILE A 172 -1.88 6.97 -8.54
C ILE A 172 -1.69 6.12 -7.29
N GLY A 173 -2.78 5.82 -6.59
CA GLY A 173 -2.78 4.97 -5.39
C GLY A 173 -1.80 5.47 -4.33
N ASP A 174 -1.08 4.56 -3.68
CA ASP A 174 -0.10 4.91 -2.64
C ASP A 174 1.09 5.71 -3.19
N ALA A 175 1.45 5.52 -4.45
CA ALA A 175 2.46 6.35 -5.09
C ALA A 175 2.05 7.83 -5.14
N ALA A 176 0.75 8.11 -5.24
CA ALA A 176 0.18 9.45 -5.14
C ALA A 176 -0.07 9.92 -3.70
N GLY A 177 -0.13 9.01 -2.73
CA GLY A 177 -0.44 9.34 -1.34
C GLY A 177 -1.94 9.29 -1.02
N PHE A 178 -2.69 8.40 -1.64
CA PHE A 178 -4.15 8.36 -1.54
C PHE A 178 -4.69 7.40 -0.48
N ALA A 179 -3.87 6.88 0.42
CA ALA A 179 -4.40 6.17 1.57
C ALA A 179 -5.26 7.11 2.45
N ASP A 180 -6.37 6.57 2.98
CA ASP A 180 -7.24 7.33 3.88
C ASP A 180 -6.46 7.80 5.11
N PRO A 181 -6.54 9.09 5.49
CA PRO A 181 -5.73 9.63 6.58
C PRO A 181 -6.17 9.19 7.98
N ILE A 182 -7.37 8.60 8.11
CA ILE A 182 -7.92 8.17 9.41
C ILE A 182 -7.70 6.68 9.61
N VAL A 183 -8.16 5.87 8.67
CA VAL A 183 -8.12 4.40 8.78
C VAL A 183 -6.98 3.76 8.00
N ALA A 184 -6.19 4.56 7.27
CA ALA A 184 -5.08 4.14 6.42
C ALA A 184 -5.46 3.07 5.35
N GLU A 185 -6.74 3.02 4.98
CA GLU A 185 -7.23 2.18 3.88
C GLU A 185 -6.79 2.79 2.55
N GLY A 186 -6.15 2.01 1.69
CA GLY A 186 -5.61 2.48 0.41
C GLY A 186 -6.20 1.78 -0.82
N ILE A 187 -6.82 0.61 -0.66
CA ILE A 187 -7.24 -0.24 -1.78
C ILE A 187 -8.32 0.44 -2.61
N SER A 188 -9.37 0.96 -1.97
CA SER A 188 -10.48 1.63 -2.66
C SER A 188 -10.02 2.85 -3.43
N ASN A 189 -9.17 3.68 -2.82
CA ASN A 189 -8.62 4.88 -3.44
C ASN A 189 -7.62 4.55 -4.56
N ALA A 190 -6.84 3.47 -4.43
CA ALA A 190 -5.97 3.00 -5.49
C ALA A 190 -6.78 2.57 -6.73
N LEU A 191 -7.84 1.78 -6.53
CA LEU A 191 -8.73 1.37 -7.61
C LEU A 191 -9.45 2.57 -8.25
N LEU A 192 -9.96 3.49 -7.43
CA LEU A 192 -10.65 4.69 -7.92
C LEU A 192 -9.72 5.58 -8.74
N SER A 193 -8.50 5.82 -8.25
CA SER A 193 -7.52 6.63 -9.00
C SER A 193 -7.08 5.97 -10.31
N GLY A 194 -6.93 4.63 -10.31
CA GLY A 194 -6.66 3.88 -11.53
C GLY A 194 -7.80 3.99 -12.56
N LYS A 195 -9.04 3.87 -12.11
CA LYS A 195 -10.21 4.07 -12.96
C LYS A 195 -10.28 5.50 -13.51
N THR A 196 -10.10 6.50 -12.65
CA THR A 196 -10.17 7.92 -13.03
C THR A 196 -9.16 8.26 -14.11
N ILE A 197 -7.90 7.84 -13.95
CA ILE A 197 -6.89 8.13 -14.99
C ILE A 197 -7.18 7.37 -16.29
N ALA A 198 -7.65 6.14 -16.23
CA ALA A 198 -8.00 5.37 -17.41
C ALA A 198 -9.13 6.05 -18.21
N GLU A 199 -10.18 6.51 -17.53
CA GLU A 199 -11.29 7.27 -18.15
C GLU A 199 -10.81 8.58 -18.76
N ALA A 200 -10.01 9.37 -18.03
CA ALA A 200 -9.46 10.64 -18.53
C ALA A 200 -8.60 10.46 -19.79
N LEU A 201 -7.75 9.42 -19.82
CA LEU A 201 -6.92 9.11 -20.97
C LEU A 201 -7.75 8.62 -22.16
N ALA A 202 -8.79 7.83 -21.94
CA ALA A 202 -9.70 7.34 -22.99
C ALA A 202 -10.53 8.47 -23.62
N GLU A 203 -10.96 9.44 -22.81
CA GLU A 203 -11.72 10.63 -23.27
C GLU A 203 -10.81 11.71 -23.88
N GLY A 204 -9.51 11.61 -23.76
CA GLY A 204 -8.54 12.65 -24.13
C GLY A 204 -8.61 13.91 -23.26
N ASN A 205 -9.23 13.82 -22.08
CA ASN A 205 -9.46 14.92 -21.15
C ASN A 205 -8.46 14.83 -19.97
N LEU A 206 -7.32 15.49 -20.14
CA LEU A 206 -6.21 15.49 -19.14
C LEU A 206 -6.25 16.69 -18.18
N GLU A 207 -7.29 17.54 -18.26
CA GLU A 207 -7.44 18.76 -17.43
C GLU A 207 -8.35 18.57 -16.21
N ARG A 208 -8.74 17.33 -15.87
CA ARG A 208 -9.60 17.01 -14.75
C ARG A 208 -8.83 16.60 -13.51
#